data_388fe810fa75e117ddf03e05891acf89
#
_entry.id   388fe810fa75e117ddf03e05891acf89
#
_cell.length_a   1.000
_cell.length_b   1.000
_cell.length_c   1.000
_cell.angle_alpha   90.00
_cell.angle_beta   90.00
_cell.angle_gamma   90.00
#
_symmetry.space_group_name_H-M   'P 1'
#
loop_
_entity.id
_entity.type
_entity.pdbx_description
1 polymer ?
#
loop_
_entity_poly.entity_id
_entity_poly.type
_entity_poly.pdbx_seq_one_letter_code
_entity_poly.pdbx_strand_id
1 'polypeptide(L)'
;FSSSLATLTGGSGAAAVLLTDGSFDNKETHRLLGGANQSAPEHHKLCRWGVSISPVAIGEFVFSPDKLLAAIDQIMEPDVIPSVVKEVMSSDKLPPALSSMLPKEKLPAALSEFMSTDSVSVLKHGAILGVKTWGSFLTKMGWARDQVDKVICHQVGEGHRDTILKELGIAPEKDFSTYKYLGNIGTVSVPLTAAIADQRQFLKKGDRVSFLGIGSGLNCLMLGWEW
;
A
#
# COMPACT_ATOMS: atom_id res chain seq x y z
N PHE A 1 -4.29 -11.10 16.11
CA PHE A 1 -3.00 -11.25 15.40
C PHE A 1 -3.10 -10.85 13.92
N SER A 2 -4.15 -11.25 13.19
CA SER A 2 -4.23 -10.99 11.74
C SER A 2 -4.37 -9.49 11.39
N SER A 3 -5.11 -8.72 12.18
CA SER A 3 -5.34 -7.29 11.93
C SER A 3 -4.11 -6.41 12.20
N SER A 4 -3.21 -6.85 13.06
CA SER A 4 -1.96 -6.14 13.42
C SER A 4 -0.75 -6.57 12.59
N LEU A 5 -0.91 -7.57 11.71
CA LEU A 5 0.19 -8.13 10.93
C LEU A 5 0.85 -7.07 10.03
N ALA A 6 0.05 -6.21 9.43
CA ALA A 6 0.56 -5.12 8.58
C ALA A 6 1.48 -4.16 9.35
N THR A 7 1.15 -3.84 10.60
CA THR A 7 2.00 -3.00 11.47
C THR A 7 3.30 -3.69 11.86
N LEU A 8 3.27 -5.01 12.07
CA LEU A 8 4.44 -5.79 12.49
C LEU A 8 5.41 -6.11 11.35
N THR A 9 4.92 -6.16 10.11
CA THR A 9 5.71 -6.50 8.91
C THR A 9 6.07 -5.28 8.07
N GLY A 10 5.60 -4.10 8.47
CA GLY A 10 5.91 -2.85 7.80
C GLY A 10 7.37 -2.47 7.93
N GLY A 11 7.97 -2.01 6.84
CA GLY A 11 9.28 -1.40 6.79
C GLY A 11 9.19 0.07 6.42
N SER A 12 10.34 0.73 6.37
CA SER A 12 10.45 2.13 5.94
C SER A 12 11.41 2.25 4.78
N GLY A 13 11.13 3.17 3.87
CA GLY A 13 12.00 3.43 2.73
C GLY A 13 11.65 4.74 2.05
N ALA A 14 12.54 5.20 1.18
CA ALA A 14 12.32 6.33 0.30
C ALA A 14 12.84 5.99 -1.10
N ALA A 15 12.13 6.42 -2.12
CA ALA A 15 12.56 6.31 -3.50
C ALA A 15 12.16 7.58 -4.26
N ALA A 16 12.97 7.95 -5.24
CA ALA A 16 12.67 9.00 -6.20
C ALA A 16 12.81 8.44 -7.62
N VAL A 17 11.89 8.79 -8.49
CA VAL A 17 11.93 8.41 -9.91
C VAL A 17 11.94 9.69 -10.73
N LEU A 18 12.96 9.86 -11.54
CA LEU A 18 13.06 10.96 -12.49
C LEU A 18 12.51 10.50 -13.85
N LEU A 19 11.44 11.15 -14.31
CA LEU A 19 10.92 10.96 -15.65
C LEU A 19 11.29 12.15 -16.52
N THR A 20 11.80 11.87 -17.70
CA THR A 20 12.18 12.89 -18.68
C THR A 20 11.57 12.57 -20.04
N ASP A 21 11.59 13.54 -20.92
CA ASP A 21 11.15 13.40 -22.32
C ASP A 21 12.23 12.76 -23.24
N GLY A 22 13.34 12.31 -22.67
CA GLY A 22 14.49 11.77 -23.40
C GLY A 22 15.49 12.82 -23.82
N SER A 23 15.32 14.09 -23.46
CA SER A 23 16.27 15.18 -23.76
C SER A 23 17.53 15.14 -22.90
N PHE A 24 17.53 14.36 -21.82
CA PHE A 24 18.72 14.10 -21.02
C PHE A 24 19.64 13.13 -21.79
N ASP A 25 20.83 13.61 -22.11
CA ASP A 25 21.87 12.84 -22.83
C ASP A 25 22.52 11.80 -21.92
N ASN A 26 21.70 10.88 -21.40
CA ASN A 26 22.16 9.78 -20.56
C ASN A 26 22.02 8.47 -21.32
N LYS A 27 23.14 7.83 -21.62
CA LYS A 27 23.23 6.59 -22.44
C LYS A 27 22.55 5.36 -21.82
N GLU A 28 22.03 5.47 -20.61
CA GLU A 28 21.36 4.39 -19.87
C GLU A 28 19.95 4.81 -19.46
N THR A 29 19.11 5.08 -20.44
CA THR A 29 17.70 5.44 -20.15
C THR A 29 16.81 4.24 -20.34
N HIS A 30 16.14 3.84 -19.27
CA HIS A 30 15.03 2.91 -19.34
C HIS A 30 13.81 3.62 -19.89
N ARG A 31 13.03 2.97 -20.73
CA ARG A 31 11.88 3.58 -21.39
C ARG A 31 10.58 3.06 -20.82
N LEU A 32 9.77 3.96 -20.27
CA LEU A 32 8.38 3.65 -19.94
C LEU A 32 7.57 3.56 -21.23
N LEU A 33 7.07 2.39 -21.55
CA LEU A 33 6.33 2.12 -22.79
C LEU A 33 4.83 2.30 -22.63
N GLY A 34 4.32 2.17 -21.41
CA GLY A 34 2.90 2.31 -21.12
C GLY A 34 2.47 1.54 -19.88
N GLY A 35 1.18 1.36 -19.72
CA GLY A 35 0.66 0.64 -18.56
C GLY A 35 -0.87 0.54 -18.58
N ALA A 36 -1.39 -0.20 -17.60
CA ALA A 36 -2.81 -0.32 -17.33
C ALA A 36 -3.07 -0.16 -15.83
N ASN A 37 -4.19 0.45 -15.50
CA ASN A 37 -4.68 0.53 -14.13
C ASN A 37 -6.14 0.10 -14.04
N GLN A 38 -6.49 -0.52 -12.94
CA GLN A 38 -7.87 -0.86 -12.60
C GLN A 38 -8.08 -0.69 -11.10
N SER A 39 -9.33 -0.42 -10.72
CA SER A 39 -9.75 -0.22 -9.34
C SER A 39 -10.93 -1.12 -8.99
N ALA A 40 -11.01 -1.50 -7.71
CA ALA A 40 -12.12 -2.23 -7.12
C ALA A 40 -12.54 -1.50 -5.83
N PRO A 41 -13.24 -0.34 -5.96
CA PRO A 41 -13.55 0.54 -4.83
C PRO A 41 -14.51 -0.07 -3.82
N GLU A 42 -15.27 -1.11 -4.20
CA GLU A 42 -16.11 -1.89 -3.31
C GLU A 42 -15.34 -2.57 -2.17
N HIS A 43 -14.01 -2.69 -2.31
CA HIS A 43 -13.10 -3.29 -1.34
C HIS A 43 -12.33 -2.26 -0.50
N HIS A 44 -12.71 -0.97 -0.51
CA HIS A 44 -12.00 0.10 0.21
C HIS A 44 -11.87 -0.13 1.72
N LYS A 45 -12.77 -0.90 2.32
CA LYS A 45 -12.77 -1.20 3.75
C LYS A 45 -11.75 -2.25 4.20
N LEU A 46 -11.09 -2.93 3.25
CA LEU A 46 -10.12 -3.99 3.57
C LEU A 46 -8.81 -3.47 4.17
N CYS A 47 -8.45 -2.23 3.84
CA CYS A 47 -7.32 -1.54 4.45
C CYS A 47 -7.84 -0.26 5.09
N ARG A 48 -7.59 -0.08 6.38
CA ARG A 48 -8.04 1.08 7.14
C ARG A 48 -6.89 1.66 7.93
N TRP A 49 -6.80 2.96 7.90
CA TRP A 49 -6.07 3.73 8.88
C TRP A 49 -7.07 4.50 9.73
N GLY A 50 -6.79 4.66 11.00
CA GLY A 50 -7.69 5.38 11.89
C GLY A 50 -7.07 5.66 13.24
N VAL A 51 -7.88 6.28 14.09
CA VAL A 51 -7.53 6.55 15.48
C VAL A 51 -8.43 5.68 16.34
N SER A 52 -7.84 4.98 17.30
CA SER A 52 -8.59 4.26 18.33
C SER A 52 -8.40 4.91 19.67
N ILE A 53 -9.42 4.81 20.51
CA ILE A 53 -9.33 5.22 21.91
C ILE A 53 -9.03 3.97 22.72
N SER A 54 -7.92 3.99 23.45
CA SER A 54 -7.51 2.87 24.28
C SER A 54 -8.51 2.68 25.45
N PRO A 55 -9.07 1.47 25.62
CA PRO A 55 -9.93 1.17 26.77
C PRO A 55 -9.22 1.34 28.11
N VAL A 56 -7.91 1.21 28.14
CA VAL A 56 -7.08 1.32 29.36
C VAL A 56 -7.03 2.77 29.88
N ALA A 57 -7.16 3.75 28.99
CA ALA A 57 -7.20 5.15 29.40
C ALA A 57 -8.58 5.59 29.92
N ILE A 58 -9.61 4.77 29.70
CA ILE A 58 -11.01 5.03 30.07
C ILE A 58 -11.35 4.36 31.43
N GLY A 59 -10.39 3.74 32.09
CA GLY A 59 -10.51 2.83 33.24
C GLY A 59 -11.35 3.26 34.46
N GLU A 60 -12.00 4.42 34.42
CA GLU A 60 -12.98 4.85 35.45
C GLU A 60 -14.27 5.43 34.84
N PHE A 61 -14.43 5.48 33.53
CA PHE A 61 -15.65 5.96 32.88
C PHE A 61 -16.27 4.88 32.02
N VAL A 62 -17.44 4.37 32.49
CA VAL A 62 -18.24 3.37 31.78
C VAL A 62 -18.89 4.03 30.55
N PHE A 63 -18.19 4.03 29.42
CA PHE A 63 -18.83 4.32 28.13
C PHE A 63 -18.89 3.05 27.30
N SER A 64 -20.07 2.79 26.73
CA SER A 64 -20.19 1.77 25.69
C SER A 64 -19.30 2.19 24.50
N PRO A 65 -18.35 1.35 24.06
CA PRO A 65 -17.49 1.64 22.92
C PRO A 65 -18.27 2.06 21.67
N ASP A 66 -19.47 1.52 21.49
CA ASP A 66 -20.36 1.78 20.36
C ASP A 66 -20.90 3.23 20.34
N LYS A 67 -21.15 3.83 21.51
CA LYS A 67 -21.61 5.23 21.58
C LYS A 67 -20.50 6.22 21.28
N LEU A 68 -19.29 5.89 21.66
CA LEU A 68 -18.12 6.73 21.37
C LEU A 68 -17.72 6.64 19.90
N LEU A 69 -17.75 5.44 19.32
CA LEU A 69 -17.52 5.23 17.89
C LEU A 69 -18.59 5.94 17.04
N ALA A 70 -19.86 5.86 17.43
CA ALA A 70 -20.94 6.57 16.75
C ALA A 70 -20.81 8.10 16.84
N ALA A 71 -20.27 8.63 17.94
CA ALA A 71 -19.99 10.06 18.08
C ALA A 71 -18.78 10.51 17.23
N ILE A 72 -17.77 9.66 17.08
CA ILE A 72 -16.62 9.91 16.22
C ILE A 72 -17.04 9.83 14.76
N ASP A 73 -17.82 8.83 14.34
CA ASP A 73 -18.34 8.70 12.97
C ASP A 73 -19.25 9.87 12.55
N GLN A 74 -19.92 10.52 13.49
CA GLN A 74 -20.74 11.70 13.22
C GLN A 74 -19.94 13.00 13.06
N ILE A 75 -18.72 13.04 13.59
CA ILE A 75 -17.90 14.26 13.63
C ILE A 75 -16.83 14.25 12.49
N MET A 76 -16.55 13.10 11.90
CA MET A 76 -15.34 12.95 11.09
C MET A 76 -15.62 12.38 9.70
N GLU A 77 -15.47 13.23 8.69
CA GLU A 77 -15.26 12.75 7.32
C GLU A 77 -13.85 12.12 7.17
N PRO A 78 -13.70 11.01 6.41
CA PRO A 78 -12.45 10.23 6.33
C PRO A 78 -11.20 11.02 5.93
N ASP A 79 -11.38 12.09 5.16
CA ASP A 79 -10.27 12.90 4.62
C ASP A 79 -9.75 13.98 5.60
N VAL A 80 -10.44 14.17 6.72
CA VAL A 80 -10.12 15.23 7.70
C VAL A 80 -9.33 14.70 8.90
N ILE A 81 -9.27 13.39 9.07
CA ILE A 81 -8.69 12.73 10.26
C ILE A 81 -7.24 13.13 10.56
N PRO A 82 -6.28 13.18 9.59
CA PRO A 82 -4.90 13.53 9.92
C PRO A 82 -4.70 14.97 10.40
N SER A 83 -5.46 15.90 9.84
CA SER A 83 -5.38 17.30 10.23
C SER A 83 -6.10 17.54 11.56
N VAL A 84 -7.23 16.89 11.79
CA VAL A 84 -8.01 16.99 13.04
C VAL A 84 -7.29 16.35 14.22
N VAL A 85 -6.63 15.19 14.05
CA VAL A 85 -5.82 14.60 15.12
C VAL A 85 -4.66 15.53 15.50
N LYS A 86 -3.99 16.11 14.51
CA LYS A 86 -2.96 17.11 14.77
C LYS A 86 -3.49 18.38 15.42
N GLU A 87 -4.67 18.81 15.01
CA GLU A 87 -5.33 19.99 15.54
C GLU A 87 -5.93 19.74 16.93
N VAL A 88 -6.52 18.57 17.17
CA VAL A 88 -7.01 18.16 18.50
C VAL A 88 -5.86 17.98 19.49
N MET A 89 -4.72 17.47 19.05
CA MET A 89 -3.52 17.36 19.90
C MET A 89 -2.81 18.69 20.12
N SER A 90 -2.97 19.67 19.24
CA SER A 90 -2.30 20.98 19.32
C SER A 90 -3.19 22.12 19.79
N SER A 91 -4.51 21.98 19.87
CA SER A 91 -5.45 23.05 20.15
C SER A 91 -6.20 22.91 21.47
N ASP A 92 -6.46 24.06 22.09
CA ASP A 92 -7.38 24.20 23.23
C ASP A 92 -8.87 23.98 22.87
N LYS A 93 -9.16 23.54 21.63
CA LYS A 93 -10.50 23.44 21.08
C LYS A 93 -10.92 21.99 20.80
N LEU A 94 -10.98 21.18 21.84
CA LEU A 94 -11.71 19.92 21.76
C LEU A 94 -13.20 20.18 21.50
N PRO A 95 -13.87 19.36 20.66
CA PRO A 95 -15.32 19.39 20.59
C PRO A 95 -15.92 19.31 21.99
N PRO A 96 -16.94 20.14 22.32
CA PRO A 96 -17.49 20.20 23.67
C PRO A 96 -17.93 18.86 24.26
N ALA A 97 -18.35 17.92 23.39
CA ALA A 97 -18.75 16.57 23.79
C ALA A 97 -17.53 15.72 24.27
N LEU A 98 -16.35 15.91 23.71
CA LEU A 98 -15.13 15.19 24.10
C LEU A 98 -14.40 15.90 25.26
N SER A 99 -14.42 17.22 25.30
CA SER A 99 -13.77 18.00 26.38
C SER A 99 -14.46 17.86 27.72
N SER A 100 -15.76 17.57 27.72
CA SER A 100 -16.52 17.31 28.96
C SER A 100 -16.31 15.89 29.48
N MET A 101 -15.76 15.00 28.69
CA MET A 101 -15.70 13.55 28.96
C MET A 101 -14.31 13.04 29.35
N LEU A 102 -13.23 13.76 29.01
CA LEU A 102 -11.86 13.32 29.29
C LEU A 102 -11.01 14.46 29.87
N PRO A 103 -10.24 14.22 30.94
CA PRO A 103 -9.22 15.15 31.40
C PRO A 103 -8.20 15.39 30.27
N LYS A 104 -7.92 16.67 29.96
CA LYS A 104 -7.02 17.08 28.86
C LYS A 104 -5.64 16.40 28.91
N GLU A 105 -5.17 16.11 30.12
CA GLU A 105 -3.85 15.50 30.35
C GLU A 105 -3.81 14.00 29.94
N LYS A 106 -4.96 13.32 29.90
CA LYS A 106 -5.06 11.89 29.57
C LYS A 106 -5.38 11.62 28.09
N LEU A 107 -5.76 12.67 27.34
CA LEU A 107 -6.18 12.54 25.96
C LEU A 107 -5.07 12.00 25.02
N PRO A 108 -3.82 12.48 25.09
CA PRO A 108 -2.75 11.95 24.24
C PRO A 108 -2.43 10.47 24.49
N ALA A 109 -2.59 10.02 25.74
CA ALA A 109 -2.36 8.62 26.10
C ALA A 109 -3.55 7.72 25.74
N ALA A 110 -4.72 8.30 25.52
CA ALA A 110 -5.95 7.59 25.16
C ALA A 110 -6.09 7.38 23.66
N LEU A 111 -5.46 8.21 22.83
CA LEU A 111 -5.54 8.17 21.38
C LEU A 111 -4.35 7.39 20.82
N SER A 112 -4.62 6.36 20.06
CA SER A 112 -3.59 5.62 19.31
C SER A 112 -3.99 5.49 17.85
N GLU A 113 -3.05 5.78 16.98
CA GLU A 113 -3.20 5.50 15.56
C GLU A 113 -3.12 4.00 15.33
N PHE A 114 -3.95 3.49 14.44
CA PHE A 114 -3.86 2.11 14.01
C PHE A 114 -3.96 1.99 12.51
N MET A 115 -3.27 1.00 11.98
CA MET A 115 -3.46 0.51 10.63
C MET A 115 -3.97 -0.93 10.71
N SER A 116 -5.11 -1.18 10.09
CA SER A 116 -5.74 -2.50 10.04
C SER A 116 -5.89 -2.94 8.60
N THR A 117 -5.51 -4.17 8.33
CA THR A 117 -5.62 -4.79 7.01
C THR A 117 -6.21 -6.20 7.16
N ASP A 118 -7.32 -6.46 6.48
CA ASP A 118 -7.78 -7.84 6.25
C ASP A 118 -6.91 -8.48 5.16
N SER A 119 -5.77 -9.00 5.56
CA SER A 119 -4.76 -9.54 4.64
C SER A 119 -5.27 -10.70 3.79
N VAL A 120 -6.20 -11.51 4.31
CA VAL A 120 -6.79 -12.65 3.59
C VAL A 120 -7.71 -12.14 2.47
N SER A 121 -8.61 -11.22 2.79
CA SER A 121 -9.52 -10.64 1.80
C SER A 121 -8.78 -9.77 0.79
N VAL A 122 -7.75 -9.02 1.23
CA VAL A 122 -6.88 -8.24 0.33
C VAL A 122 -6.16 -9.15 -0.66
N LEU A 123 -5.61 -10.28 -0.21
CA LEU A 123 -4.97 -11.24 -1.12
C LEU A 123 -5.97 -11.80 -2.12
N LYS A 124 -7.14 -12.25 -1.65
CA LYS A 124 -8.18 -12.84 -2.51
C LYS A 124 -8.67 -11.85 -3.58
N HIS A 125 -9.11 -10.68 -3.17
CA HIS A 125 -9.68 -9.68 -4.09
C HIS A 125 -8.59 -8.97 -4.90
N GLY A 126 -7.41 -8.81 -4.33
CA GLY A 126 -6.23 -8.29 -5.00
C GLY A 126 -5.75 -9.20 -6.12
N ALA A 127 -5.75 -10.53 -5.93
CA ALA A 127 -5.41 -11.48 -6.97
C ALA A 127 -6.38 -11.40 -8.15
N ILE A 128 -7.70 -11.35 -7.89
CA ILE A 128 -8.74 -11.19 -8.93
C ILE A 128 -8.50 -9.89 -9.73
N LEU A 129 -8.30 -8.77 -9.04
CA LEU A 129 -8.03 -7.49 -9.68
C LEU A 129 -6.70 -7.53 -10.46
N GLY A 130 -5.68 -8.17 -9.91
CA GLY A 130 -4.38 -8.36 -10.54
C GLY A 130 -4.47 -9.12 -11.86
N VAL A 131 -5.18 -10.26 -11.89
CA VAL A 131 -5.40 -11.05 -13.12
C VAL A 131 -6.11 -10.22 -14.19
N LYS A 132 -7.17 -9.50 -13.80
CA LYS A 132 -7.90 -8.63 -14.71
C LYS A 132 -7.02 -7.51 -15.28
N THR A 133 -6.23 -6.86 -14.41
CA THR A 133 -5.31 -5.78 -14.82
C THR A 133 -4.20 -6.33 -15.71
N TRP A 134 -3.67 -7.52 -15.42
CA TRP A 134 -2.64 -8.19 -16.22
C TRP A 134 -3.10 -8.45 -17.65
N GLY A 135 -4.31 -8.98 -17.82
CA GLY A 135 -4.88 -9.17 -19.16
C GLY A 135 -5.00 -7.86 -19.93
N SER A 136 -5.53 -6.80 -19.30
CA SER A 136 -5.63 -5.47 -19.90
C SER A 136 -4.26 -4.86 -20.21
N PHE A 137 -3.28 -5.07 -19.33
CA PHE A 137 -1.90 -4.62 -19.52
C PHE A 137 -1.26 -5.27 -20.72
N LEU A 138 -1.28 -6.61 -20.81
CA LEU A 138 -0.70 -7.32 -21.95
C LEU A 138 -1.34 -6.91 -23.28
N THR A 139 -2.67 -6.78 -23.31
CA THR A 139 -3.41 -6.31 -24.49
C THR A 139 -2.95 -4.91 -24.89
N LYS A 140 -2.86 -3.98 -23.94
CA LYS A 140 -2.47 -2.59 -24.20
C LYS A 140 -1.04 -2.45 -24.66
N MET A 141 -0.14 -3.29 -24.12
CA MET A 141 1.27 -3.32 -24.50
C MET A 141 1.51 -4.06 -25.83
N GLY A 142 0.55 -4.82 -26.31
CA GLY A 142 0.74 -5.73 -27.45
C GLY A 142 1.73 -6.85 -27.12
N TRP A 143 1.84 -7.23 -25.85
CA TRP A 143 2.79 -8.26 -25.42
C TRP A 143 2.07 -9.60 -25.19
N ALA A 144 2.69 -10.68 -25.67
CA ALA A 144 2.37 -12.00 -25.18
C ALA A 144 3.01 -12.20 -23.78
N ARG A 145 2.45 -13.09 -22.98
CA ARG A 145 2.91 -13.35 -21.61
C ARG A 145 4.37 -13.80 -21.54
N ASP A 146 4.79 -14.62 -22.48
CA ASP A 146 6.16 -15.15 -22.60
C ASP A 146 7.18 -14.08 -23.01
N GLN A 147 6.72 -12.99 -23.63
CA GLN A 147 7.55 -11.84 -24.01
C GLN A 147 7.88 -10.92 -22.83
N VAL A 148 7.29 -11.12 -21.65
CA VAL A 148 7.73 -10.42 -20.44
C VAL A 148 8.92 -11.15 -19.86
N ASP A 149 10.08 -10.49 -19.85
CA ASP A 149 11.35 -11.08 -19.41
C ASP A 149 11.47 -11.07 -17.90
N LYS A 150 11.12 -9.97 -17.25
CA LYS A 150 11.24 -9.76 -15.81
C LYS A 150 10.02 -9.05 -15.25
N VAL A 151 9.77 -9.30 -13.96
CA VAL A 151 8.72 -8.59 -13.19
C VAL A 151 9.29 -8.08 -11.87
N ILE A 152 8.77 -6.96 -11.42
CA ILE A 152 9.01 -6.40 -10.09
C ILE A 152 7.64 -6.20 -9.45
N CYS A 153 7.31 -7.06 -8.49
CA CYS A 153 6.01 -7.02 -7.81
C CYS A 153 6.07 -6.15 -6.56
N HIS A 154 4.92 -5.61 -6.16
CA HIS A 154 4.75 -5.03 -4.83
C HIS A 154 5.10 -6.07 -3.76
N GLN A 155 5.86 -5.65 -2.76
CA GLN A 155 6.43 -6.53 -1.73
C GLN A 155 5.50 -6.60 -0.51
N VAL A 156 4.91 -7.76 -0.27
CA VAL A 156 4.09 -8.02 0.93
C VAL A 156 4.71 -9.17 1.75
N GLY A 157 4.97 -10.30 1.10
CA GLY A 157 5.52 -11.50 1.72
C GLY A 157 5.44 -12.70 0.77
N GLU A 158 6.03 -13.82 1.17
CA GLU A 158 6.20 -15.01 0.32
C GLU A 158 4.86 -15.55 -0.21
N GLY A 159 3.89 -15.74 0.68
CA GLY A 159 2.58 -16.28 0.28
C GLY A 159 1.83 -15.39 -0.71
N HIS A 160 1.95 -14.05 -0.59
CA HIS A 160 1.39 -13.13 -1.57
C HIS A 160 2.10 -13.23 -2.91
N ARG A 161 3.44 -13.22 -2.89
CA ARG A 161 4.28 -13.35 -4.07
C ARG A 161 3.92 -14.61 -4.86
N ASP A 162 3.96 -15.75 -4.20
CA ASP A 162 3.74 -17.05 -4.85
C ASP A 162 2.31 -17.15 -5.42
N THR A 163 1.33 -16.65 -4.68
CA THR A 163 -0.06 -16.60 -5.17
C THR A 163 -0.17 -15.74 -6.44
N ILE A 164 0.37 -14.52 -6.41
CA ILE A 164 0.27 -13.61 -7.55
C ILE A 164 1.01 -14.14 -8.76
N LEU A 165 2.23 -14.62 -8.62
CA LEU A 165 2.99 -15.19 -9.74
C LEU A 165 2.27 -16.38 -10.37
N LYS A 166 1.72 -17.28 -9.54
CA LYS A 166 0.93 -18.41 -9.99
C LYS A 166 -0.32 -17.98 -10.77
N GLU A 167 -1.11 -17.06 -10.21
CA GLU A 167 -2.35 -16.59 -10.83
C GLU A 167 -2.09 -15.83 -12.15
N LEU A 168 -0.98 -15.10 -12.24
CA LEU A 168 -0.58 -14.41 -13.46
C LEU A 168 0.13 -15.35 -14.46
N GLY A 169 0.49 -16.57 -14.06
CA GLY A 169 1.25 -17.52 -14.84
C GLY A 169 2.66 -17.03 -15.17
N ILE A 170 3.30 -16.41 -14.17
CA ILE A 170 4.66 -15.89 -14.26
C ILE A 170 5.59 -16.87 -13.53
N ALA A 171 6.66 -17.29 -14.20
CA ALA A 171 7.67 -18.16 -13.61
C ALA A 171 8.43 -17.42 -12.48
N PRO A 172 8.64 -18.06 -11.31
CA PRO A 172 9.25 -17.39 -10.14
C PRO A 172 10.63 -16.78 -10.39
N GLU A 173 11.40 -17.32 -11.33
CA GLU A 173 12.73 -16.82 -11.71
C GLU A 173 12.69 -15.51 -12.51
N LYS A 174 11.51 -15.10 -12.99
CA LYS A 174 11.30 -13.80 -13.61
C LYS A 174 11.08 -12.68 -12.59
N ASP A 175 10.82 -13.00 -11.32
CA ASP A 175 10.54 -12.04 -10.26
C ASP A 175 11.75 -11.82 -9.36
N PHE A 176 12.06 -10.55 -9.08
CA PHE A 176 13.03 -10.17 -8.06
C PHE A 176 12.30 -9.62 -6.82
N SER A 177 12.69 -10.09 -5.64
CA SER A 177 12.01 -9.73 -4.41
C SER A 177 12.95 -9.31 -3.29
N THR A 178 12.49 -8.37 -2.46
CA THR A 178 13.23 -7.78 -1.35
C THR A 178 12.53 -7.92 0.00
N TYR A 179 11.31 -8.47 0.02
CA TYR A 179 10.49 -8.54 1.25
C TYR A 179 11.16 -9.27 2.41
N LYS A 180 12.06 -10.21 2.14
CA LYS A 180 12.82 -10.93 3.19
C LYS A 180 13.73 -10.03 4.02
N TYR A 181 14.13 -8.89 3.46
CA TYR A 181 15.08 -7.97 4.07
C TYR A 181 14.44 -6.63 4.43
N LEU A 182 13.48 -6.17 3.62
CA LEU A 182 12.89 -4.83 3.74
C LEU A 182 11.45 -4.86 4.27
N GLY A 183 10.80 -6.04 4.28
CA GLY A 183 9.39 -6.15 4.62
C GLY A 183 8.49 -5.47 3.58
N ASN A 184 7.29 -5.09 4.01
CA ASN A 184 6.37 -4.29 3.20
C ASN A 184 6.62 -2.80 3.47
N ILE A 185 7.26 -2.13 2.53
CA ILE A 185 7.57 -0.69 2.60
C ILE A 185 6.60 0.17 1.77
N GLY A 186 5.37 -0.33 1.59
CA GLY A 186 4.30 0.41 0.92
C GLY A 186 4.63 0.74 -0.54
N THR A 187 4.34 1.97 -0.93
CA THR A 187 4.53 2.46 -2.32
C THR A 187 5.98 2.48 -2.78
N VAL A 188 6.93 2.50 -1.85
CA VAL A 188 8.37 2.48 -2.13
C VAL A 188 8.85 1.09 -2.57
N SER A 189 8.09 0.02 -2.30
CA SER A 189 8.46 -1.37 -2.59
C SER A 189 8.90 -1.57 -4.04
N VAL A 190 8.09 -1.15 -5.01
CA VAL A 190 8.35 -1.39 -6.43
C VAL A 190 9.58 -0.63 -6.91
N PRO A 191 9.68 0.72 -6.77
CA PRO A 191 10.83 1.45 -7.30
C PRO A 191 12.15 1.08 -6.59
N LEU A 192 12.12 0.84 -5.28
CA LEU A 192 13.33 0.44 -4.55
C LEU A 192 13.78 -0.97 -4.95
N THR A 193 12.84 -1.92 -5.08
CA THR A 193 13.15 -3.28 -5.53
C THR A 193 13.70 -3.27 -6.95
N ALA A 194 13.17 -2.43 -7.85
CA ALA A 194 13.69 -2.27 -9.20
C ALA A 194 15.12 -1.74 -9.19
N ALA A 195 15.41 -0.70 -8.40
CA ALA A 195 16.78 -0.17 -8.30
C ALA A 195 17.78 -1.20 -7.77
N ILE A 196 17.38 -2.01 -6.78
CA ILE A 196 18.23 -3.08 -6.25
C ILE A 196 18.41 -4.20 -7.29
N ALA A 197 17.36 -4.57 -8.03
CA ALA A 197 17.40 -5.57 -9.09
C ALA A 197 18.34 -5.15 -10.21
N ASP A 198 18.34 -3.87 -10.57
CA ASP A 198 19.25 -3.28 -11.55
C ASP A 198 20.70 -3.34 -11.06
N GLN A 199 20.98 -2.84 -9.85
CA GLN A 199 22.32 -2.92 -9.24
C GLN A 199 22.85 -4.35 -9.14
N ARG A 200 21.95 -5.33 -8.98
CA ARG A 200 22.29 -6.76 -8.94
C ARG A 200 22.37 -7.39 -10.32
N GLN A 201 22.21 -6.61 -11.38
CA GLN A 201 22.22 -7.07 -12.77
C GLN A 201 21.18 -8.18 -13.06
N PHE A 202 20.09 -8.16 -12.31
CA PHE A 202 18.93 -9.02 -12.59
C PHE A 202 18.14 -8.49 -13.78
N LEU A 203 17.99 -7.17 -13.87
CA LEU A 203 17.42 -6.47 -15.01
C LEU A 203 18.57 -6.16 -16.00
N LYS A 204 18.32 -6.42 -17.27
CA LYS A 204 19.32 -6.27 -18.32
C LYS A 204 18.81 -5.39 -19.43
N LYS A 205 19.72 -4.70 -20.10
CA LYS A 205 19.40 -3.86 -21.24
C LYS A 205 18.63 -4.65 -22.31
N GLY A 206 17.50 -4.12 -22.70
CA GLY A 206 16.57 -4.71 -23.67
C GLY A 206 15.52 -5.63 -23.07
N ASP A 207 15.56 -5.92 -21.77
CA ASP A 207 14.49 -6.68 -21.09
C ASP A 207 13.16 -5.94 -21.18
N ARG A 208 12.09 -6.65 -21.45
CA ARG A 208 10.72 -6.20 -21.24
C ARG A 208 10.32 -6.45 -19.79
N VAL A 209 10.33 -5.40 -19.01
CA VAL A 209 10.11 -5.46 -17.57
C VAL A 209 8.71 -4.95 -17.22
N SER A 210 7.99 -5.67 -16.37
CA SER A 210 6.69 -5.24 -15.85
C SER A 210 6.78 -4.91 -14.37
N PHE A 211 6.36 -3.70 -13.99
CA PHE A 211 6.16 -3.32 -12.59
C PHE A 211 4.72 -3.57 -12.20
N LEU A 212 4.50 -4.34 -11.15
CA LEU A 212 3.20 -4.81 -10.72
C LEU A 212 2.89 -4.22 -9.33
N GLY A 213 2.16 -3.12 -9.32
CA GLY A 213 1.74 -2.42 -8.10
C GLY A 213 0.31 -2.72 -7.73
N ILE A 214 0.06 -2.93 -6.44
CA ILE A 214 -1.28 -3.02 -5.87
C ILE A 214 -1.30 -2.28 -4.53
N GLY A 215 -2.40 -1.63 -4.24
CA GLY A 215 -2.56 -0.87 -3.01
C GLY A 215 -4.00 -0.79 -2.54
N SER A 216 -4.16 -0.06 -1.44
CA SER A 216 -5.48 0.20 -0.85
C SER A 216 -6.45 0.78 -1.87
N GLY A 217 -7.71 0.46 -1.72
CA GLY A 217 -8.72 1.00 -2.59
C GLY A 217 -9.74 -0.03 -3.08
N LEU A 218 -9.49 -1.25 -3.60
CA LEU A 218 -8.18 -1.67 -4.08
C LEU A 218 -7.84 -1.00 -5.42
N ASN A 219 -6.59 -0.67 -5.62
CA ASN A 219 -6.08 -0.16 -6.90
C ASN A 219 -4.93 -1.05 -7.39
N CYS A 220 -4.89 -1.34 -8.67
CA CYS A 220 -3.82 -2.08 -9.31
C CYS A 220 -3.27 -1.28 -10.50
N LEU A 221 -1.97 -1.06 -10.51
CA LEU A 221 -1.24 -0.38 -11.58
C LEU A 221 -0.14 -1.31 -12.10
N MET A 222 -0.12 -1.49 -13.41
CA MET A 222 0.95 -2.26 -14.09
C MET A 222 1.60 -1.37 -15.14
N LEU A 223 2.91 -1.29 -15.10
CA LEU A 223 3.72 -0.48 -16.03
C LEU A 223 4.68 -1.37 -16.80
N GLY A 224 4.84 -1.10 -18.07
CA GLY A 224 5.76 -1.81 -18.96
C GLY A 224 6.96 -0.93 -19.34
N TRP A 225 8.14 -1.50 -19.21
CA TRP A 225 9.40 -0.84 -19.44
C TRP A 225 10.24 -1.63 -20.46
N GLU A 226 10.99 -0.93 -21.25
CA GLU A 226 12.20 -1.43 -21.91
C GLU A 226 13.38 -0.99 -21.07
N TRP A 227 14.09 -1.99 -20.51
CA TRP A 227 15.16 -1.75 -19.54
C TRP A 227 16.49 -1.44 -20.21
#